data_59b207186ba9168c143a1c54e5170cd3
#
_entry.id   59b207186ba9168c143a1c54e5170cd3
#
_cell.length_a   1.000
_cell.length_b   1.000
_cell.length_c   1.000
_cell.angle_alpha   90.00
_cell.angle_beta   90.00
_cell.angle_gamma   90.00
#
_symmetry.space_group_name_H-M   'P 1'
#
loop_
_entity.id
_entity.type
_entity.pdbx_description
1 polymer ?
#
loop_
_entity_poly.entity_id
_entity_poly.type
_entity_poly.pdbx_seq_one_letter_code
_entity_poly.pdbx_strand_id
1 'polypeptide(L)'
;QALASLVMTGLMVTSSLLQPRYLQEVLEALLTGDNEAIYTIGFWLILVALIGLVAGGINVVLAAYIAQGVSSDLREDAFRKIQTFSYANIEKFNAGNLVVRMTNDINQIQNVVMMTFQILFRLPILFIGSFILAVVTLPSLWWVLVLMVVLIVAMTGLMMGMMGPRFAKFQTLLERINAI
;
A
#
# COMPACT_ATOMS: atom_id res chain seq x y z
N GLN A 1 8.88 -11.11 -11.37
CA GLN A 1 8.16 -9.80 -11.28
C GLN A 1 7.88 -9.42 -9.82
N ALA A 2 7.31 -10.31 -8.98
CA ALA A 2 7.04 -10.05 -7.58
C ALA A 2 8.30 -9.69 -6.77
N LEU A 3 9.39 -10.43 -6.96
CA LEU A 3 10.69 -10.15 -6.34
C LEU A 3 11.25 -8.79 -6.78
N ALA A 4 11.11 -8.44 -8.06
CA ALA A 4 11.53 -7.13 -8.56
C ALA A 4 10.70 -6.00 -7.93
N SER A 5 9.38 -6.16 -7.78
CA SER A 5 8.53 -5.19 -7.09
C SER A 5 8.94 -5.00 -5.63
N LEU A 6 9.27 -6.09 -4.90
CA LEU A 6 9.76 -6.00 -3.52
C LEU A 6 11.11 -5.26 -3.42
N VAL A 7 12.03 -5.51 -4.35
CA VAL A 7 13.32 -4.79 -4.41
C VAL A 7 13.09 -3.30 -4.68
N MET A 8 12.20 -2.95 -5.61
CA MET A 8 11.87 -1.56 -5.89
C MET A 8 11.19 -0.88 -4.71
N THR A 9 10.31 -1.60 -3.99
CA THR A 9 9.74 -1.10 -2.73
C THR A 9 10.83 -0.84 -1.68
N GLY A 10 11.79 -1.73 -1.52
CA GLY A 10 12.92 -1.56 -0.61
C GLY A 10 13.77 -0.32 -0.97
N LEU A 11 14.12 -0.16 -2.24
CA LEU A 11 14.84 1.02 -2.74
C LEU A 11 14.08 2.33 -2.48
N MET A 12 12.78 2.33 -2.79
CA MET A 12 11.91 3.50 -2.55
C MET A 12 11.84 3.86 -1.06
N VAL A 13 11.67 2.87 -0.18
CA VAL A 13 11.60 3.09 1.27
C VAL A 13 12.95 3.56 1.80
N THR A 14 14.05 2.94 1.41
CA THR A 14 15.40 3.35 1.80
C THR A 14 15.67 4.80 1.39
N SER A 15 15.32 5.17 0.16
CA SER A 15 15.40 6.55 -0.31
C SER A 15 14.58 7.50 0.57
N SER A 16 13.33 7.14 0.89
CA SER A 16 12.45 7.96 1.75
C SER A 16 12.99 8.13 3.17
N LEU A 17 13.70 7.13 3.71
CA LEU A 17 14.31 7.19 5.04
C LEU A 17 15.60 8.00 5.08
N LEU A 18 16.34 8.07 3.97
CA LEU A 18 17.57 8.86 3.88
C LEU A 18 17.31 10.36 3.70
N GLN A 19 16.20 10.74 3.08
CA GLN A 19 15.90 12.16 2.81
C GLN A 19 15.89 13.05 4.07
N PRO A 20 15.22 12.69 5.19
CA PRO A 20 15.24 13.52 6.40
C PRO A 20 16.65 13.71 6.96
N ARG A 21 17.52 12.72 6.86
CA ARG A 21 18.91 12.79 7.32
C ARG A 21 19.72 13.79 6.48
N TYR A 22 19.67 13.66 5.16
CA TYR A 22 20.35 14.63 4.29
C TYR A 22 19.78 16.03 4.44
N LEU A 23 18.46 16.17 4.68
CA LEU A 23 17.86 17.47 4.96
C LEU A 23 18.40 18.09 6.25
N GLN A 24 18.57 17.30 7.30
CA GLN A 24 19.20 17.75 8.54
C GLN A 24 20.64 18.21 8.31
N GLU A 25 21.44 17.42 7.58
CA GLU A 25 22.83 17.77 7.26
C GLU A 25 22.92 19.07 6.43
N VAL A 26 21.98 19.30 5.48
CA VAL A 26 21.88 20.57 4.74
C VAL A 26 21.57 21.74 5.67
N LEU A 27 20.62 21.55 6.62
CA LEU A 27 20.27 22.60 7.59
C LEU A 27 21.45 22.96 8.50
N GLU A 28 22.21 21.99 8.95
CA GLU A 28 23.43 22.20 9.75
C GLU A 28 24.50 22.96 8.94
N ALA A 29 24.72 22.60 7.67
CA ALA A 29 25.63 23.30 6.77
C ALA A 29 25.20 24.76 6.52
N LEU A 30 23.90 25.01 6.41
CA LEU A 30 23.35 26.38 6.30
C LEU A 30 23.62 27.22 7.56
N LEU A 31 23.50 26.62 8.74
CA LEU A 31 23.75 27.32 10.01
C LEU A 31 25.24 27.64 10.22
N THR A 32 26.13 26.82 9.69
CA THR A 32 27.60 27.02 9.76
C THR A 32 28.13 27.88 8.62
N GLY A 33 27.32 28.15 7.58
CA GLY A 33 27.71 28.95 6.42
C GLY A 33 28.66 28.22 5.47
N ASP A 34 28.72 26.89 5.52
CA ASP A 34 29.58 26.07 4.66
C ASP A 34 28.90 25.80 3.30
N ASN A 35 29.20 26.69 2.35
CA ASN A 35 28.62 26.58 1.01
C ASN A 35 29.04 25.32 0.24
N GLU A 36 30.24 24.80 0.42
CA GLU A 36 30.68 23.56 -0.27
C GLU A 36 29.89 22.34 0.24
N ALA A 37 29.70 22.27 1.55
CA ALA A 37 28.86 21.22 2.15
C ALA A 37 27.40 21.29 1.65
N ILE A 38 26.82 22.50 1.57
CA ILE A 38 25.45 22.70 1.07
C ILE A 38 25.27 22.10 -0.34
N TYR A 39 26.18 22.45 -1.27
CA TYR A 39 26.11 21.98 -2.64
C TYR A 39 26.28 20.46 -2.73
N THR A 40 27.23 19.89 -1.99
CA THR A 40 27.54 18.47 -2.01
C THR A 40 26.39 17.64 -1.42
N ILE A 41 25.90 18.02 -0.24
CA ILE A 41 24.81 17.30 0.43
C ILE A 41 23.48 17.51 -0.32
N GLY A 42 23.24 18.72 -0.83
CA GLY A 42 22.08 19.03 -1.65
C GLY A 42 22.03 18.21 -2.94
N PHE A 43 23.19 17.99 -3.60
CA PHE A 43 23.27 17.10 -4.76
C PHE A 43 22.89 15.66 -4.40
N TRP A 44 23.42 15.12 -3.29
CA TRP A 44 23.07 13.78 -2.82
C TRP A 44 21.60 13.65 -2.43
N LEU A 45 21.02 14.69 -1.81
CA LEU A 45 19.59 14.71 -1.47
C LEU A 45 18.72 14.60 -2.72
N ILE A 46 19.04 15.38 -3.76
CA ILE A 46 18.32 15.35 -5.04
C ILE A 46 18.48 13.97 -5.71
N LEU A 47 19.68 13.44 -5.72
CA LEU A 47 19.97 12.15 -6.33
C LEU A 47 19.18 11.02 -5.65
N VAL A 48 19.18 10.99 -4.32
CA VAL A 48 18.41 10.00 -3.53
C VAL A 48 16.92 10.17 -3.78
N ALA A 49 16.41 11.42 -3.86
CA ALA A 49 15.01 11.67 -4.16
C ALA A 49 14.62 11.16 -5.57
N LEU A 50 15.49 11.35 -6.57
CA LEU A 50 15.28 10.86 -7.93
C LEU A 50 15.28 9.33 -7.99
N ILE A 51 16.20 8.68 -7.27
CA ILE A 51 16.23 7.20 -7.17
C ILE A 51 14.91 6.69 -6.57
N GLY A 52 14.42 7.32 -5.50
CA GLY A 52 13.15 6.96 -4.88
C GLY A 52 11.95 7.16 -5.81
N LEU A 53 11.93 8.24 -6.58
CA LEU A 53 10.90 8.54 -7.56
C LEU A 53 10.86 7.47 -8.66
N VAL A 54 12.01 7.16 -9.24
CA VAL A 54 12.14 6.18 -10.32
C VAL A 54 11.76 4.78 -9.81
N ALA A 55 12.29 4.38 -8.65
CA ALA A 55 11.96 3.11 -8.02
C ALA A 55 10.45 2.99 -7.72
N GLY A 56 9.83 4.08 -7.23
CA GLY A 56 8.38 4.14 -7.00
C GLY A 56 7.57 3.99 -8.28
N GLY A 57 7.95 4.69 -9.34
CA GLY A 57 7.32 4.57 -10.66
C GLY A 57 7.41 3.17 -11.23
N ILE A 58 8.60 2.55 -11.19
CA ILE A 58 8.80 1.17 -11.63
C ILE A 58 7.96 0.20 -10.78
N ASN A 59 7.89 0.42 -9.47
CA ASN A 59 7.09 -0.43 -8.58
C ASN A 59 5.59 -0.39 -8.92
N VAL A 60 5.03 0.77 -9.24
CA VAL A 60 3.63 0.90 -9.67
C VAL A 60 3.37 0.11 -10.94
N VAL A 61 4.26 0.19 -11.93
CA VAL A 61 4.14 -0.56 -13.18
C VAL A 61 4.24 -2.08 -12.93
N LEU A 62 5.18 -2.52 -12.11
CA LEU A 62 5.34 -3.94 -11.77
C LEU A 62 4.12 -4.48 -11.01
N ALA A 63 3.59 -3.72 -10.05
CA ALA A 63 2.38 -4.08 -9.31
C ALA A 63 1.15 -4.22 -10.24
N ALA A 64 1.02 -3.29 -11.21
CA ALA A 64 -0.03 -3.37 -12.21
C ALA A 64 0.10 -4.62 -13.11
N TYR A 65 1.31 -4.94 -13.56
CA TYR A 65 1.56 -6.17 -14.34
C TYR A 65 1.24 -7.44 -13.57
N ILE A 66 1.61 -7.51 -12.29
CA ILE A 66 1.30 -8.67 -11.43
C ILE A 66 -0.22 -8.80 -11.26
N ALA A 67 -0.90 -7.70 -10.93
CA ALA A 67 -2.34 -7.68 -10.75
C ALA A 67 -3.11 -8.07 -12.02
N GLN A 68 -2.64 -7.58 -13.18
CA GLN A 68 -3.19 -7.93 -14.48
C GLN A 68 -3.00 -9.43 -14.81
N GLY A 69 -1.82 -9.98 -14.53
CA GLY A 69 -1.55 -11.41 -14.72
C GLY A 69 -2.50 -12.27 -13.89
N VAL A 70 -2.62 -12.00 -12.58
CA VAL A 70 -3.55 -12.71 -11.69
C VAL A 70 -5.00 -12.59 -12.19
N SER A 71 -5.42 -11.41 -12.62
CA SER A 71 -6.77 -11.18 -13.16
C SER A 71 -7.02 -11.97 -14.45
N SER A 72 -6.02 -12.06 -15.33
CA SER A 72 -6.09 -12.84 -16.57
C SER A 72 -6.25 -14.33 -16.29
N ASP A 73 -5.42 -14.88 -15.41
CA ASP A 73 -5.46 -16.29 -15.03
C ASP A 73 -6.80 -16.65 -14.37
N LEU A 74 -7.30 -15.78 -13.47
CA LEU A 74 -8.60 -15.98 -12.84
C LEU A 74 -9.76 -15.96 -13.85
N ARG A 75 -9.70 -15.08 -14.86
CA ARG A 75 -10.73 -15.05 -15.92
C ARG A 75 -10.70 -16.33 -16.76
N GLU A 76 -9.51 -16.80 -17.12
CA GLU A 76 -9.37 -18.05 -17.87
C GLU A 76 -9.89 -19.24 -17.07
N ASP A 77 -9.52 -19.38 -15.81
CA ASP A 77 -9.95 -20.46 -14.94
C ASP A 77 -11.48 -20.42 -14.69
N ALA A 78 -12.03 -19.24 -14.44
CA ALA A 78 -13.46 -19.04 -14.27
C ALA A 78 -14.23 -19.40 -15.55
N PHE A 79 -13.73 -18.96 -16.71
CA PHE A 79 -14.34 -19.29 -17.99
C PHE A 79 -14.31 -20.80 -18.29
N ARG A 80 -13.15 -21.45 -18.08
CA ARG A 80 -13.02 -22.90 -18.21
C ARG A 80 -13.99 -23.63 -17.27
N LYS A 81 -14.15 -23.15 -16.03
CA LYS A 81 -15.07 -23.75 -15.07
C LYS A 81 -16.53 -23.62 -15.51
N ILE A 82 -16.93 -22.46 -16.02
CA ILE A 82 -18.29 -22.23 -16.53
C ILE A 82 -18.61 -23.16 -17.72
N GLN A 83 -17.65 -23.42 -18.59
CA GLN A 83 -17.83 -24.35 -19.71
C GLN A 83 -18.11 -25.81 -19.25
N THR A 84 -17.74 -26.17 -18.03
CA THR A 84 -18.05 -27.50 -17.46
C THR A 84 -19.45 -27.58 -16.83
N PHE A 85 -20.19 -26.46 -16.77
CA PHE A 85 -21.52 -26.45 -16.15
C PHE A 85 -22.57 -27.09 -17.08
N SER A 86 -23.46 -27.88 -16.49
CA SER A 86 -24.65 -28.38 -17.16
C SER A 86 -25.70 -27.26 -17.31
N TYR A 87 -26.64 -27.43 -18.23
CA TYR A 87 -27.77 -26.48 -18.43
C TYR A 87 -28.49 -26.12 -17.12
N ALA A 88 -28.75 -27.13 -16.27
CA ALA A 88 -29.41 -26.95 -14.97
C ALA A 88 -28.56 -26.08 -13.99
N ASN A 89 -27.23 -26.16 -14.10
CA ASN A 89 -26.35 -25.30 -13.28
C ASN A 89 -26.33 -23.84 -13.77
N ILE A 90 -26.39 -23.64 -15.08
CA ILE A 90 -26.42 -22.28 -15.66
C ILE A 90 -27.74 -21.57 -15.30
N GLU A 91 -28.88 -22.29 -15.34
CA GLU A 91 -30.17 -21.74 -14.90
C GLU A 91 -30.16 -21.38 -13.41
N LYS A 92 -29.59 -22.22 -12.56
CA LYS A 92 -29.49 -21.99 -11.12
C LYS A 92 -28.66 -20.75 -10.77
N PHE A 93 -27.59 -20.46 -11.50
CA PHE A 93 -26.69 -19.31 -11.23
C PHE A 93 -27.10 -18.04 -11.96
N ASN A 94 -28.03 -18.08 -12.90
CA ASN A 94 -28.39 -16.98 -13.81
C ASN A 94 -27.18 -16.47 -14.63
N ALA A 95 -27.24 -16.61 -15.94
CA ALA A 95 -26.13 -16.25 -16.85
C ALA A 95 -25.65 -14.81 -16.66
N GLY A 96 -26.56 -13.85 -16.39
CA GLY A 96 -26.23 -12.47 -16.09
C GLY A 96 -25.34 -12.31 -14.85
N ASN A 97 -25.63 -13.03 -13.78
CA ASN A 97 -24.81 -13.01 -12.57
C ASN A 97 -23.40 -13.58 -12.78
N LEU A 98 -23.26 -14.60 -13.62
CA LEU A 98 -21.94 -15.16 -13.95
C LEU A 98 -21.08 -14.15 -14.69
N VAL A 99 -21.65 -13.39 -15.64
CA VAL A 99 -20.93 -12.33 -16.38
C VAL A 99 -20.53 -11.20 -15.44
N VAL A 100 -21.41 -10.77 -14.54
CA VAL A 100 -21.11 -9.72 -13.54
C VAL A 100 -19.97 -10.16 -12.62
N ARG A 101 -19.96 -11.41 -12.15
CA ARG A 101 -18.86 -11.95 -11.33
C ARG A 101 -17.56 -12.03 -12.08
N MET A 102 -17.56 -12.46 -13.33
CA MET A 102 -16.36 -12.51 -14.18
C MET A 102 -15.76 -11.13 -14.48
N THR A 103 -16.55 -10.08 -14.39
CA THR A 103 -16.07 -8.72 -14.61
C THR A 103 -15.78 -8.00 -13.29
N ASN A 104 -16.76 -7.81 -12.46
CA ASN A 104 -16.64 -6.96 -11.27
C ASN A 104 -15.82 -7.62 -10.15
N ASP A 105 -16.09 -8.89 -9.83
CA ASP A 105 -15.40 -9.56 -8.73
C ASP A 105 -13.91 -9.76 -9.06
N ILE A 106 -13.59 -10.14 -10.31
CA ILE A 106 -12.20 -10.30 -10.74
C ILE A 106 -11.47 -8.95 -10.77
N ASN A 107 -12.13 -7.87 -11.21
CA ASN A 107 -11.54 -6.53 -11.14
C ASN A 107 -11.29 -6.09 -9.69
N GLN A 108 -12.17 -6.46 -8.76
CA GLN A 108 -11.97 -6.18 -7.34
C GLN A 108 -10.76 -6.94 -6.78
N ILE A 109 -10.60 -8.23 -7.15
CA ILE A 109 -9.41 -9.02 -6.79
C ILE A 109 -8.15 -8.39 -7.39
N GLN A 110 -8.18 -7.97 -8.65
CA GLN A 110 -7.08 -7.26 -9.30
C GLN A 110 -6.65 -6.02 -8.50
N ASN A 111 -7.60 -5.20 -8.07
CA ASN A 111 -7.33 -4.02 -7.26
C ASN A 111 -6.72 -4.37 -5.90
N VAL A 112 -7.21 -5.42 -5.24
CA VAL A 112 -6.66 -5.89 -3.96
C VAL A 112 -5.21 -6.37 -4.15
N VAL A 113 -4.91 -7.13 -5.20
CA VAL A 113 -3.56 -7.58 -5.52
C VAL A 113 -2.64 -6.38 -5.77
N MET A 114 -3.09 -5.41 -6.56
CA MET A 114 -2.34 -4.18 -6.83
C MET A 114 -2.03 -3.40 -5.54
N MET A 115 -3.04 -3.20 -4.68
CA MET A 115 -2.88 -2.53 -3.38
C MET A 115 -1.92 -3.29 -2.45
N THR A 116 -1.93 -4.62 -2.48
CA THR A 116 -1.02 -5.45 -1.69
C THR A 116 0.43 -5.14 -2.01
N PHE A 117 0.79 -5.08 -3.29
CA PHE A 117 2.17 -4.77 -3.70
C PHE A 117 2.55 -3.31 -3.51
N GLN A 118 1.60 -2.38 -3.58
CA GLN A 118 1.87 -0.95 -3.42
C GLN A 118 1.88 -0.49 -1.96
N ILE A 119 1.00 -1.03 -1.13
CA ILE A 119 0.75 -0.51 0.22
C ILE A 119 1.16 -1.52 1.29
N LEU A 120 0.66 -2.76 1.20
CA LEU A 120 0.79 -3.74 2.27
C LEU A 120 2.26 -4.12 2.55
N PHE A 121 3.09 -4.24 1.52
CA PHE A 121 4.53 -4.48 1.70
C PHE A 121 5.29 -3.21 2.07
N ARG A 122 4.90 -2.05 1.54
CA ARG A 122 5.56 -0.79 1.80
C ARG A 122 5.43 -0.32 3.25
N LEU A 123 4.21 -0.39 3.81
CA LEU A 123 3.94 0.17 5.15
C LEU A 123 4.75 -0.49 6.27
N PRO A 124 4.84 -1.84 6.39
CA PRO A 124 5.65 -2.47 7.42
C PRO A 124 7.14 -2.15 7.31
N ILE A 125 7.69 -2.15 6.08
CA ILE A 125 9.10 -1.86 5.84
C ILE A 125 9.41 -0.40 6.23
N LEU A 126 8.55 0.53 5.82
CA LEU A 126 8.67 1.95 6.16
C LEU A 126 8.54 2.17 7.67
N PHE A 127 7.58 1.51 8.32
CA PHE A 127 7.35 1.64 9.76
C PHE A 127 8.55 1.14 10.56
N ILE A 128 9.03 -0.08 10.26
CA ILE A 128 10.20 -0.67 10.94
C ILE A 128 11.44 0.18 10.69
N GLY A 129 11.68 0.59 9.44
CA GLY A 129 12.83 1.41 9.07
C GLY A 129 12.81 2.78 9.75
N SER A 130 11.65 3.46 9.78
CA SER A 130 11.48 4.74 10.47
C SER A 130 11.67 4.61 11.98
N PHE A 131 11.15 3.53 12.58
CA PHE A 131 11.31 3.28 14.00
C PHE A 131 12.78 3.06 14.39
N ILE A 132 13.49 2.22 13.62
CA ILE A 132 14.93 1.99 13.83
C ILE A 132 15.70 3.30 13.67
N LEU A 133 15.45 4.05 12.60
CA LEU A 133 16.13 5.32 12.34
C LEU A 133 15.90 6.32 13.49
N ALA A 134 14.67 6.44 13.95
CA ALA A 134 14.33 7.37 15.03
C ALA A 134 14.98 6.99 16.37
N VAL A 135 15.04 5.69 16.71
CA VAL A 135 15.74 5.22 17.93
C VAL A 135 17.24 5.46 17.84
N VAL A 136 17.84 5.29 16.66
CA VAL A 136 19.29 5.52 16.45
C VAL A 136 19.62 7.01 16.49
N THR A 137 18.78 7.85 15.89
CA THR A 137 19.03 9.31 15.79
C THR A 137 18.72 10.04 17.08
N LEU A 138 17.66 9.63 17.80
CA LEU A 138 17.18 10.28 19.02
C LEU A 138 16.95 9.25 20.15
N PRO A 139 18.02 8.64 20.70
CA PRO A 139 17.89 7.58 21.67
C PRO A 139 17.20 7.99 22.98
N SER A 140 17.17 9.30 23.29
CA SER A 140 16.47 9.81 24.49
C SER A 140 14.96 9.90 24.34
N LEU A 141 14.42 9.85 23.10
CA LEU A 141 13.00 10.07 22.78
C LEU A 141 12.27 8.81 22.31
N TRP A 142 12.87 7.62 22.40
CA TRP A 142 12.24 6.38 21.95
C TRP A 142 10.88 6.11 22.63
N TRP A 143 10.74 6.52 23.89
CA TRP A 143 9.50 6.35 24.64
C TRP A 143 8.33 7.17 24.05
N VAL A 144 8.61 8.33 23.43
CA VAL A 144 7.60 9.14 22.74
C VAL A 144 7.04 8.40 21.54
N LEU A 145 7.91 7.69 20.79
CA LEU A 145 7.49 6.88 19.66
C LEU A 145 6.58 5.73 20.09
N VAL A 146 6.96 5.05 21.18
CA VAL A 146 6.12 3.98 21.75
C VAL A 146 4.77 4.53 22.20
N LEU A 147 4.77 5.67 22.89
CA LEU A 147 3.53 6.33 23.30
C LEU A 147 2.64 6.71 22.10
N MET A 148 3.22 7.24 21.03
CA MET A 148 2.48 7.55 19.80
C MET A 148 1.86 6.29 19.17
N VAL A 149 2.61 5.18 19.10
CA VAL A 149 2.09 3.92 18.56
C VAL A 149 0.92 3.41 19.41
N VAL A 150 1.06 3.43 20.74
CA VAL A 150 -0.01 3.03 21.67
C VAL A 150 -1.26 3.90 21.48
N LEU A 151 -1.09 5.21 21.36
CA LEU A 151 -2.21 6.14 21.11
C LEU A 151 -2.90 5.86 19.79
N ILE A 152 -2.15 5.64 18.71
CA ILE A 152 -2.71 5.32 17.38
C ILE A 152 -3.50 4.02 17.43
N VAL A 153 -2.95 2.97 18.04
CA VAL A 153 -3.63 1.67 18.19
C VAL A 153 -4.89 1.81 19.05
N ALA A 154 -4.82 2.53 20.16
CA ALA A 154 -5.96 2.78 21.04
C ALA A 154 -7.07 3.57 20.32
N MET A 155 -6.71 4.66 19.63
CA MET A 155 -7.68 5.45 18.87
C MET A 155 -8.32 4.65 17.73
N THR A 156 -7.52 3.86 17.00
CA THR A 156 -8.04 2.99 15.93
C THR A 156 -8.99 1.94 16.49
N GLY A 157 -8.62 1.30 17.60
CA GLY A 157 -9.49 0.33 18.28
C GLY A 157 -10.80 0.94 18.77
N LEU A 158 -10.75 2.12 19.37
CA LEU A 158 -11.95 2.86 19.80
C LEU A 158 -12.83 3.23 18.61
N MET A 159 -12.24 3.74 17.51
CA MET A 159 -12.98 4.08 16.30
C MET A 159 -13.65 2.84 15.69
N MET A 160 -12.95 1.72 15.58
CA MET A 160 -13.52 0.47 15.06
C MET A 160 -14.66 -0.05 15.95
N GLY A 161 -14.51 0.01 17.27
CA GLY A 161 -15.55 -0.37 18.22
C GLY A 161 -16.80 0.51 18.12
N MET A 162 -16.63 1.82 17.88
CA MET A 162 -17.74 2.76 17.75
C MET A 162 -18.39 2.74 16.36
N MET A 163 -17.60 2.59 15.30
CA MET A 163 -18.09 2.65 13.91
C MET A 163 -18.64 1.30 13.43
N GLY A 164 -18.10 0.17 13.89
CA GLY A 164 -18.54 -1.16 13.48
C GLY A 164 -20.05 -1.38 13.60
N PRO A 165 -20.66 -1.17 14.79
CA PRO A 165 -22.10 -1.33 14.96
C PRO A 165 -22.93 -0.34 14.14
N ARG A 166 -22.41 0.88 13.91
CA ARG A 166 -23.08 1.91 13.10
C ARG A 166 -23.06 1.57 11.62
N PHE A 167 -21.94 1.02 11.15
CA PHE A 167 -21.80 0.57 9.76
C PHE A 167 -22.68 -0.64 9.46
N ALA A 168 -22.79 -1.59 10.39
CA ALA A 168 -23.72 -2.71 10.28
C ALA A 168 -25.18 -2.25 10.19
N LYS A 169 -25.59 -1.28 11.04
CA LYS A 169 -26.92 -0.66 10.95
C LYS A 169 -27.16 0.06 9.62
N PHE A 170 -26.15 0.76 9.10
CA PHE A 170 -26.24 1.44 7.82
C PHE A 170 -26.44 0.44 6.67
N GLN A 171 -25.71 -0.67 6.66
CA GLN A 171 -25.90 -1.74 5.66
C GLN A 171 -27.29 -2.36 5.71
N THR A 172 -27.81 -2.66 6.91
CA THR A 172 -29.19 -3.22 7.03
C THR A 172 -30.26 -2.22 6.56
N LEU A 173 -30.04 -0.92 6.71
CA LEU A 173 -30.96 0.11 6.18
C LEU A 173 -30.88 0.19 4.65
N LEU A 174 -29.69 0.11 4.08
CA LEU A 174 -29.51 0.07 2.61
C LEU A 174 -30.17 -1.17 1.99
N GLU A 175 -30.02 -2.32 2.62
CA GLU A 175 -30.68 -3.57 2.17
C GLU A 175 -32.22 -3.42 2.18
N ARG A 176 -32.80 -2.76 3.19
CA ARG A 176 -34.23 -2.50 3.24
C ARG A 176 -34.71 -1.53 2.15
N ILE A 177 -33.91 -0.52 1.81
CA ILE A 177 -34.24 0.43 0.74
C ILE A 177 -34.17 -0.26 -0.64
N ASN A 178 -33.20 -1.15 -0.85
CA ASN A 178 -33.06 -1.88 -2.11
C ASN A 178 -34.05 -3.05 -2.27
N ALA A 179 -34.79 -3.41 -1.21
CA ALA A 179 -35.80 -4.47 -1.23
C ALA A 179 -37.21 -3.96 -1.55
N ILE A 180 -37.37 -2.64 -1.76
CA ILE A 180 -38.59 -2.00 -2.23
C ILE A 180 -38.49 -1.74 -3.73
#